data_2603df095ba6c2656fc20aed4a2d0dd3
#
_entry.id   2603df095ba6c2656fc20aed4a2d0dd3
#
_cell.length_a   1.000
_cell.length_b   1.000
_cell.length_c   1.000
_cell.angle_alpha   90.00
_cell.angle_beta   90.00
_cell.angle_gamma   90.00
#
_symmetry.space_group_name_H-M   'P 1'
#
loop_
_entity.id
_entity.type
_entity.pdbx_description
1 polymer ?
#
loop_
_entity_poly.entity_id
_entity_poly.type
_entity_poly.pdbx_seq_one_letter_code
_entity_poly.pdbx_strand_id
1 'polypeptide(L)'
;MKIYVCKITLFCLYRQSLGEISVTFAAEIKHKQGYPDVNRYFIYLGYNGKKFCGWQIQPNGITVQQSIEEALATLLRQPVPIVGAGRTDAGVHARLMVAHFDWQEPIADLAFLAEKLNRLLPKDIAVYRIVPVRPDAHARFDAISRTYKYYVTTRKDPFNYELVYKIPGKLDFEAMNKACSVLFDYID
;
A
#
# COMPACT_ATOMS: atom_id res chain seq x y z
N MET A 1 -20.69 -10.91 14.96
CA MET A 1 -20.22 -9.51 14.85
C MET A 1 -20.45 -9.05 13.42
N LYS A 2 -21.27 -8.04 13.16
CA LYS A 2 -21.43 -7.50 11.81
C LYS A 2 -20.46 -6.33 11.67
N ILE A 3 -19.37 -6.51 10.92
CA ILE A 3 -18.49 -5.45 10.47
C ILE A 3 -19.03 -5.05 9.09
N TYR A 4 -19.36 -3.78 8.94
CA TYR A 4 -19.83 -3.25 7.68
C TYR A 4 -18.62 -2.71 6.91
N VAL A 5 -18.47 -3.15 5.68
CA VAL A 5 -17.38 -2.70 4.78
C VAL A 5 -18.01 -1.83 3.72
N CYS A 6 -17.69 -0.55 3.74
CA CYS A 6 -17.96 0.32 2.59
C CYS A 6 -16.79 0.17 1.62
N LYS A 7 -17.04 -0.40 0.44
CA LYS A 7 -16.05 -0.52 -0.63
C LYS A 7 -16.24 0.66 -1.57
N ILE A 8 -15.34 1.63 -1.50
CA ILE A 8 -15.26 2.71 -2.47
C ILE A 8 -14.09 2.38 -3.39
N THR A 9 -14.37 2.04 -4.65
CA THR A 9 -13.35 1.95 -5.68
C THR A 9 -13.27 3.35 -6.28
N LEU A 10 -12.33 4.16 -5.80
CA LEU A 10 -12.08 5.49 -6.33
C LEU A 10 -10.99 5.41 -7.41
N PHE A 11 -11.34 5.77 -8.61
CA PHE A 11 -10.40 6.36 -9.54
C PHE A 11 -10.00 7.71 -8.93
N CYS A 12 -8.76 7.79 -8.47
CA CYS A 12 -8.03 8.99 -8.05
C CYS A 12 -8.86 10.21 -7.65
N LEU A 13 -9.20 10.41 -6.37
CA LEU A 13 -9.42 11.73 -5.80
C LEU A 13 -9.03 11.77 -4.32
N TYR A 14 -8.41 12.86 -3.97
CA TYR A 14 -7.77 13.29 -2.75
C TYR A 14 -8.76 13.53 -1.60
N ARG A 15 -8.63 12.89 -0.45
CA ARG A 15 -8.66 13.44 0.94
C ARG A 15 -8.93 12.42 2.02
N GLN A 16 -8.11 12.55 3.03
CA GLN A 16 -8.11 12.15 4.46
C GLN A 16 -9.25 11.28 4.98
N SER A 17 -8.90 10.09 5.47
CA SER A 17 -9.17 9.52 6.79
C SER A 17 -9.04 7.99 6.77
N LEU A 18 -8.73 7.39 7.92
CA LEU A 18 -8.63 5.97 8.27
C LEU A 18 -9.26 4.99 7.26
N GLY A 19 -8.46 4.54 6.31
CA GLY A 19 -8.89 3.59 5.29
C GLY A 19 -7.84 2.53 5.02
N GLU A 20 -8.27 1.36 4.57
CA GLU A 20 -7.40 0.28 4.14
C GLU A 20 -7.25 0.30 2.62
N ILE A 21 -6.00 0.25 2.14
CA ILE A 21 -5.69 0.23 0.71
C ILE A 21 -5.31 -1.16 0.26
N SER A 22 -5.88 -1.60 -0.85
CA SER A 22 -5.43 -2.74 -1.62
C SER A 22 -5.19 -2.33 -3.07
N VAL A 23 -4.01 -2.67 -3.61
CA VAL A 23 -3.63 -2.32 -4.99
C VAL A 23 -3.54 -3.59 -5.82
N THR A 24 -4.23 -3.61 -6.96
CA THR A 24 -4.23 -4.76 -7.88
C THR A 24 -3.37 -4.45 -9.11
N PHE A 25 -2.49 -5.37 -9.47
CA PHE A 25 -1.65 -5.30 -10.66
C PHE A 25 -1.95 -6.48 -11.58
N ALA A 26 -2.05 -6.21 -12.88
CA ALA A 26 -1.92 -7.23 -13.91
C ALA A 26 -0.47 -7.17 -14.43
N ALA A 27 0.31 -8.20 -14.14
CA ALA A 27 1.67 -8.32 -14.63
C ALA A 27 1.73 -9.40 -15.72
N GLU A 28 1.67 -9.01 -16.97
CA GLU A 28 2.18 -9.81 -18.08
C GLU A 28 3.58 -9.33 -18.46
N ILE A 29 4.55 -10.24 -18.39
CA ILE A 29 5.95 -9.98 -18.73
C ILE A 29 6.08 -10.07 -20.25
N LYS A 30 6.15 -8.92 -20.94
CA LYS A 30 6.61 -8.83 -22.33
C LYS A 30 7.92 -8.05 -22.37
N HIS A 31 9.01 -8.73 -22.73
CA HIS A 31 10.31 -8.08 -22.96
C HIS A 31 10.25 -7.14 -24.16
N LYS A 32 10.48 -5.84 -23.94
CA LYS A 32 10.85 -4.88 -24.99
C LYS A 32 12.34 -4.58 -24.91
N GLN A 33 13.04 -4.67 -26.05
CA GLN A 33 14.44 -4.29 -26.19
C GLN A 33 14.61 -2.76 -26.04
N GLY A 34 15.66 -2.33 -25.30
CA GLY A 34 16.13 -0.94 -25.28
C GLY A 34 16.14 -0.21 -23.94
N TYR A 35 16.04 -0.91 -22.80
CA TYR A 35 16.16 -0.30 -21.47
C TYR A 35 17.59 -0.45 -20.90
N PRO A 36 18.04 0.48 -20.02
CA PRO A 36 19.34 0.35 -19.35
C PRO A 36 19.42 -0.95 -18.56
N ASP A 37 20.63 -1.48 -18.36
CA ASP A 37 20.97 -2.73 -17.62
C ASP A 37 20.66 -2.61 -16.13
N VAL A 38 19.42 -2.31 -15.79
CA VAL A 38 18.93 -2.19 -14.42
C VAL A 38 17.82 -3.20 -14.20
N ASN A 39 17.97 -3.99 -13.13
CA ASN A 39 16.94 -4.95 -12.74
C ASN A 39 15.92 -4.28 -11.85
N ARG A 40 14.67 -4.22 -12.29
CA ARG A 40 13.55 -3.68 -11.51
C ARG A 40 12.80 -4.78 -10.78
N TYR A 41 12.45 -4.48 -9.53
CA TYR A 41 11.74 -5.39 -8.65
C TYR A 41 10.51 -4.72 -8.06
N PHE A 42 9.41 -5.48 -8.00
CA PHE A 42 8.23 -5.09 -7.21
C PHE A 42 8.27 -5.75 -5.84
N ILE A 43 8.05 -4.94 -4.79
CA ILE A 43 7.85 -5.38 -3.41
C ILE A 43 6.36 -5.34 -3.12
N TYR A 44 5.79 -6.47 -2.75
CA TYR A 44 4.42 -6.60 -2.24
C TYR A 44 4.47 -6.63 -0.72
N LEU A 45 3.79 -5.69 -0.09
CA LEU A 45 3.85 -5.50 1.35
C LEU A 45 2.52 -5.07 1.95
N GLY A 46 2.40 -5.23 3.27
CA GLY A 46 1.33 -4.66 4.04
C GLY A 46 1.88 -3.93 5.26
N TYR A 47 1.11 -2.99 5.79
CA TYR A 47 1.49 -2.27 6.99
C TYR A 47 0.30 -1.79 7.83
N ASN A 48 0.52 -1.76 9.14
CA ASN A 48 -0.31 -1.02 10.07
C ASN A 48 0.24 0.40 10.18
N GLY A 49 -0.46 1.36 9.59
CA GLY A 49 -0.02 2.75 9.49
C GLY A 49 -0.11 3.57 10.77
N LYS A 50 -0.67 3.03 11.86
CA LYS A 50 -0.98 3.79 13.09
C LYS A 50 0.20 4.58 13.64
N LYS A 51 1.43 4.03 13.51
CA LYS A 51 2.66 4.64 14.04
C LYS A 51 3.44 5.42 12.99
N PHE A 52 2.95 5.49 11.77
CA PHE A 52 3.66 6.12 10.66
C PHE A 52 2.99 7.41 10.22
N CYS A 53 3.81 8.37 9.82
CA CYS A 53 3.37 9.61 9.19
C CYS A 53 3.06 9.41 7.70
N GLY A 54 2.32 8.32 7.39
CA GLY A 54 1.96 7.94 6.04
C GLY A 54 3.03 7.15 5.30
N TRP A 55 2.84 7.03 3.99
CA TRP A 55 3.76 6.32 3.13
C TRP A 55 5.05 7.09 2.86
N GLN A 56 4.94 8.31 2.31
CA GLN A 56 6.06 9.05 1.72
C GLN A 56 6.95 9.69 2.78
N ILE A 57 8.26 9.61 2.55
CA ILE A 57 9.29 10.29 3.38
C ILE A 57 8.98 11.78 3.49
N GLN A 58 8.98 12.27 4.73
CA GLN A 58 8.73 13.66 5.10
C GLN A 58 9.43 14.01 6.42
N PRO A 59 9.71 15.31 6.69
CA PRO A 59 10.46 15.72 7.87
C PRO A 59 9.77 15.45 9.20
N ASN A 60 8.45 15.29 9.21
CA ASN A 60 7.60 15.36 10.40
C ASN A 60 7.46 14.03 11.16
N GLY A 61 8.18 12.98 10.77
CA GLY A 61 8.14 11.70 11.49
C GLY A 61 8.47 10.50 10.61
N ILE A 62 8.50 9.33 11.23
CA ILE A 62 8.84 8.06 10.58
C ILE A 62 7.76 7.67 9.59
N THR A 63 8.15 7.24 8.41
CA THR A 63 7.26 6.82 7.33
C THR A 63 7.50 5.37 6.92
N VAL A 64 6.54 4.75 6.26
CA VAL A 64 6.68 3.38 5.79
C VAL A 64 7.79 3.27 4.74
N GLN A 65 7.85 4.22 3.80
CA GLN A 65 8.89 4.28 2.76
C GLN A 65 10.28 4.35 3.38
N GLN A 66 10.50 5.26 4.33
CA GLN A 66 11.78 5.40 5.02
C GLN A 66 12.23 4.10 5.69
N SER A 67 11.33 3.44 6.43
CA SER A 67 11.65 2.19 7.11
C SER A 67 12.09 1.08 6.15
N ILE A 68 11.47 1.01 4.97
CA ILE A 68 11.82 0.00 3.96
C ILE A 68 13.14 0.37 3.29
N GLU A 69 13.37 1.63 2.94
CA GLU A 69 14.62 2.09 2.33
C GLU A 69 15.83 1.88 3.26
N GLU A 70 15.68 2.15 4.56
CA GLU A 70 16.71 1.91 5.58
C GLU A 70 17.02 0.41 5.72
N ALA A 71 16.00 -0.45 5.71
CA ALA A 71 16.19 -1.91 5.76
C ALA A 71 16.86 -2.45 4.49
N LEU A 72 16.45 -1.97 3.30
CA LEU A 72 17.09 -2.31 2.03
C LEU A 72 18.55 -1.86 2.01
N ALA A 73 18.82 -0.61 2.42
CA ALA A 73 20.16 -0.06 2.47
C ALA A 73 21.09 -0.87 3.41
N THR A 74 20.56 -1.36 4.52
CA THR A 74 21.29 -2.23 5.46
C THR A 74 21.67 -3.56 4.81
N LEU A 75 20.76 -4.18 4.06
CA LEU A 75 20.99 -5.48 3.43
C LEU A 75 21.85 -5.40 2.17
N LEU A 76 21.61 -4.39 1.35
CA LEU A 76 22.28 -4.21 0.06
C LEU A 76 23.52 -3.29 0.15
N ARG A 77 23.77 -2.71 1.33
CA ARG A 77 24.92 -1.85 1.65
C ARG A 77 25.04 -0.58 0.79
N GLN A 78 23.94 -0.16 0.20
CA GLN A 78 23.82 1.06 -0.59
C GLN A 78 22.40 1.62 -0.45
N PRO A 79 22.20 2.94 -0.59
CA PRO A 79 20.87 3.53 -0.62
C PRO A 79 20.03 2.96 -1.78
N VAL A 80 18.82 2.53 -1.48
CA VAL A 80 17.88 1.96 -2.45
C VAL A 80 16.57 2.71 -2.34
N PRO A 81 16.35 3.73 -3.16
CA PRO A 81 15.08 4.45 -3.16
C PRO A 81 13.96 3.56 -3.69
N ILE A 82 12.78 3.67 -3.08
CA ILE A 82 11.59 2.94 -3.54
C ILE A 82 10.49 3.89 -3.96
N VAL A 83 9.66 3.45 -4.90
CA VAL A 83 8.50 4.20 -5.37
C VAL A 83 7.23 3.37 -5.14
N GLY A 84 6.35 3.86 -4.26
CA GLY A 84 5.08 3.19 -3.97
C GLY A 84 4.01 3.42 -5.02
N ALA A 85 3.03 2.52 -5.06
CA ALA A 85 1.86 2.60 -5.93
C ALA A 85 0.98 3.82 -5.68
N GLY A 86 1.08 4.41 -4.50
CA GLY A 86 0.36 5.62 -4.11
C GLY A 86 0.87 6.16 -2.78
N ARG A 87 0.40 7.34 -2.44
CA ARG A 87 0.62 7.95 -1.13
C ARG A 87 -0.52 7.59 -0.21
N THR A 88 -0.21 7.41 1.07
CA THR A 88 -1.20 7.29 2.14
C THR A 88 -0.90 8.32 3.20
N ASP A 89 -1.95 8.86 3.80
CA ASP A 89 -1.83 9.80 4.90
C ASP A 89 -1.42 9.10 6.21
N ALA A 90 -1.08 9.88 7.22
CA ALA A 90 -0.73 9.38 8.55
C ALA A 90 -1.84 8.48 9.12
N GLY A 91 -1.45 7.34 9.68
CA GLY A 91 -2.37 6.40 10.29
C GLY A 91 -3.09 5.45 9.33
N VAL A 92 -3.03 5.66 8.01
CA VAL A 92 -3.67 4.78 7.02
C VAL A 92 -2.95 3.44 6.93
N HIS A 93 -3.72 2.36 7.00
CA HIS A 93 -3.22 0.98 6.86
C HIS A 93 -3.24 0.53 5.40
N ALA A 94 -2.38 -0.41 5.04
CA ALA A 94 -2.47 -1.11 3.77
C ALA A 94 -2.35 -2.62 3.99
N ARG A 95 -3.35 -3.39 3.55
CA ARG A 95 -3.22 -4.86 3.47
C ARG A 95 -2.36 -5.28 2.31
N LEU A 96 -2.40 -4.49 1.24
CA LEU A 96 -1.56 -4.70 0.07
C LEU A 96 -1.15 -3.35 -0.51
N MET A 97 0.12 -3.06 -0.43
CA MET A 97 0.81 -1.98 -1.13
C MET A 97 1.87 -2.61 -2.02
N VAL A 98 2.10 -2.01 -3.18
CA VAL A 98 3.21 -2.40 -4.05
C VAL A 98 4.14 -1.20 -4.21
N ALA A 99 5.42 -1.46 -4.11
CA ALA A 99 6.47 -0.50 -4.43
C ALA A 99 7.44 -1.12 -5.41
N HIS A 100 8.20 -0.31 -6.14
CA HIS A 100 9.32 -0.81 -6.94
C HIS A 100 10.62 -0.16 -6.52
N PHE A 101 11.70 -0.89 -6.78
CA PHE A 101 13.07 -0.40 -6.70
C PHE A 101 13.90 -0.97 -7.84
N ASP A 102 14.98 -0.29 -8.11
CA ASP A 102 15.97 -0.68 -9.11
C ASP A 102 17.25 -1.15 -8.45
N TRP A 103 17.86 -2.18 -9.02
CA TRP A 103 19.13 -2.71 -8.57
C TRP A 103 20.02 -3.07 -9.76
N GLN A 104 21.33 -2.80 -9.64
CA GLN A 104 22.26 -2.97 -10.76
C GLN A 104 22.47 -4.44 -11.14
N GLU A 105 22.66 -5.31 -10.15
CA GLU A 105 22.90 -6.72 -10.36
C GLU A 105 21.64 -7.56 -10.11
N PRO A 106 21.47 -8.71 -10.81
CA PRO A 106 20.39 -9.62 -10.50
C PRO A 106 20.46 -10.13 -9.07
N ILE A 107 19.39 -10.03 -8.31
CA ILE A 107 19.30 -10.58 -6.96
C ILE A 107 18.95 -12.06 -7.06
N ALA A 108 19.90 -12.93 -6.66
CA ALA A 108 19.78 -14.37 -6.84
C ALA A 108 18.62 -15.01 -6.06
N ASP A 109 18.38 -14.56 -4.82
CA ASP A 109 17.33 -15.10 -3.95
C ASP A 109 16.43 -13.98 -3.37
N LEU A 110 15.33 -13.74 -4.07
CA LEU A 110 14.35 -12.73 -3.70
C LEU A 110 13.51 -13.15 -2.48
N ALA A 111 13.32 -14.46 -2.28
CA ALA A 111 12.61 -14.98 -1.11
C ALA A 111 13.45 -14.77 0.16
N PHE A 112 14.73 -15.03 0.08
CA PHE A 112 15.66 -14.75 1.17
C PHE A 112 15.77 -13.25 1.48
N LEU A 113 15.81 -12.39 0.45
CA LEU A 113 15.78 -10.93 0.65
C LEU A 113 14.50 -10.49 1.39
N ALA A 114 13.34 -11.00 0.98
CA ALA A 114 12.08 -10.69 1.65
C ALA A 114 12.05 -11.14 3.12
N GLU A 115 12.59 -12.35 3.41
CA GLU A 115 12.74 -12.85 4.78
C GLU A 115 13.67 -11.96 5.61
N LYS A 116 14.81 -11.56 5.06
CA LYS A 116 15.77 -10.67 5.73
C LYS A 116 15.17 -9.30 6.01
N LEU A 117 14.42 -8.74 5.06
CA LEU A 117 13.68 -7.50 5.26
C LEU A 117 12.70 -7.62 6.43
N ASN A 118 11.92 -8.70 6.49
CA ASN A 118 10.96 -8.93 7.58
C ASN A 118 11.62 -9.07 8.96
N ARG A 119 12.89 -9.45 9.02
CA ARG A 119 13.65 -9.49 10.29
C ARG A 119 14.14 -8.12 10.75
N LEU A 120 14.36 -7.19 9.83
CA LEU A 120 14.82 -5.83 10.12
C LEU A 120 13.67 -4.84 10.33
N LEU A 121 12.59 -5.04 9.58
CA LEU A 121 11.43 -4.15 9.61
C LEU A 121 10.69 -4.26 10.95
N PRO A 122 10.08 -3.15 11.42
CA PRO A 122 9.21 -3.19 12.58
C PRO A 122 8.01 -4.11 12.32
N LYS A 123 7.47 -4.72 13.39
CA LYS A 123 6.32 -5.65 13.32
C LYS A 123 5.08 -5.09 12.62
N ASP A 124 5.02 -3.78 12.46
CA ASP A 124 3.93 -3.07 11.82
C ASP A 124 4.04 -3.06 10.28
N ILE A 125 5.15 -3.57 9.70
CA ILE A 125 5.37 -3.71 8.25
C ILE A 125 5.72 -5.17 7.94
N ALA A 126 5.09 -5.73 6.92
CA ALA A 126 5.40 -7.07 6.42
C ALA A 126 5.60 -7.07 4.91
N VAL A 127 6.74 -7.59 4.46
CA VAL A 127 7.01 -7.86 3.04
C VAL A 127 6.50 -9.28 2.72
N TYR A 128 5.58 -9.39 1.79
CA TYR A 128 5.00 -10.67 1.39
C TYR A 128 5.82 -11.40 0.35
N ARG A 129 6.31 -10.64 -0.64
CA ARG A 129 7.15 -11.15 -1.71
C ARG A 129 7.85 -10.01 -2.45
N ILE A 130 8.95 -10.38 -3.13
CA ILE A 130 9.65 -9.53 -4.09
C ILE A 130 9.67 -10.30 -5.41
N VAL A 131 9.39 -9.64 -6.52
CA VAL A 131 9.39 -10.27 -7.84
C VAL A 131 10.12 -9.40 -8.85
N PRO A 132 10.87 -10.00 -9.81
CA PRO A 132 11.45 -9.23 -10.91
C PRO A 132 10.31 -8.79 -11.85
N VAL A 133 10.46 -7.62 -12.43
CA VAL A 133 9.51 -7.09 -13.40
C VAL A 133 10.27 -6.49 -14.57
N ARG A 134 9.56 -6.16 -15.67
CA ARG A 134 10.18 -5.45 -16.79
C ARG A 134 10.77 -4.10 -16.33
N PRO A 135 11.85 -3.61 -16.92
CA PRO A 135 12.53 -2.40 -16.48
C PRO A 135 11.68 -1.12 -16.55
N ASP A 136 10.66 -1.08 -17.41
CA ASP A 136 9.72 0.02 -17.55
C ASP A 136 8.48 -0.08 -16.63
N ALA A 137 8.32 -1.19 -15.89
CA ALA A 137 7.19 -1.35 -14.99
C ALA A 137 7.23 -0.31 -13.86
N HIS A 138 6.11 0.37 -13.61
CA HIS A 138 6.05 1.42 -12.63
C HIS A 138 4.91 1.20 -11.62
N ALA A 139 5.26 1.01 -10.35
CA ALA A 139 4.28 0.67 -9.30
C ALA A 139 3.10 1.65 -9.23
N ARG A 140 3.32 2.94 -9.51
CA ARG A 140 2.28 3.96 -9.45
C ARG A 140 1.45 4.06 -10.73
N PHE A 141 2.10 4.02 -11.89
CA PHE A 141 1.44 4.30 -13.16
C PHE A 141 0.82 3.07 -13.79
N ASP A 142 1.36 1.87 -13.52
CA ASP A 142 0.79 0.61 -14.00
C ASP A 142 -0.26 0.04 -13.03
N ALA A 143 -0.58 0.74 -11.94
CA ALA A 143 -1.65 0.33 -11.03
C ALA A 143 -3.00 0.49 -11.70
N ILE A 144 -3.72 -0.62 -11.89
CA ILE A 144 -5.03 -0.65 -12.55
C ILE A 144 -6.12 -0.11 -11.62
N SER A 145 -6.05 -0.42 -10.33
CA SER A 145 -7.03 0.04 -9.36
C SER A 145 -6.43 0.25 -7.98
N ARG A 146 -7.05 1.13 -7.21
CA ARG A 146 -6.77 1.34 -5.78
C ARG A 146 -8.08 1.23 -5.04
N THR A 147 -8.16 0.26 -4.12
CA THR A 147 -9.37 0.00 -3.34
C THR A 147 -9.16 0.50 -1.92
N TYR A 148 -10.07 1.35 -1.45
CA TYR A 148 -10.11 1.82 -0.08
C TYR A 148 -11.28 1.18 0.65
N LYS A 149 -11.04 0.68 1.86
CA LYS A 149 -12.06 0.07 2.71
C LYS A 149 -12.11 0.79 4.04
N TYR A 150 -13.27 1.33 4.38
CA TYR A 150 -13.54 1.90 5.68
C TYR A 150 -14.31 0.89 6.52
N TYR A 151 -13.71 0.46 7.61
CA TYR A 151 -14.35 -0.45 8.55
C TYR A 151 -15.08 0.37 9.61
N VAL A 152 -16.40 0.21 9.68
CA VAL A 152 -17.23 0.92 10.64
C VAL A 152 -18.02 -0.06 11.49
N THR A 153 -18.27 0.30 12.76
CA THR A 153 -19.10 -0.47 13.68
C THR A 153 -19.95 0.45 14.54
N THR A 154 -21.13 -0.02 14.94
CA THR A 154 -21.97 0.67 15.91
C THR A 154 -21.77 0.14 17.34
N ARG A 155 -21.02 -0.95 17.51
CA ARG A 155 -20.79 -1.61 18.79
C ARG A 155 -19.34 -1.43 19.22
N LYS A 156 -19.13 -1.37 20.56
CA LYS A 156 -17.78 -1.38 21.14
C LYS A 156 -17.16 -2.76 20.91
N ASP A 157 -15.94 -2.77 20.36
CA ASP A 157 -15.14 -3.97 20.15
C ASP A 157 -13.72 -3.73 20.70
N PRO A 158 -13.35 -4.42 21.81
CA PRO A 158 -12.06 -4.23 22.45
C PRO A 158 -10.88 -4.84 21.67
N PHE A 159 -11.15 -5.71 20.68
CA PHE A 159 -10.10 -6.38 19.91
C PHE A 159 -9.77 -5.66 18.59
N ASN A 160 -10.75 -4.99 17.99
CA ASN A 160 -10.60 -4.34 16.70
C ASN A 160 -10.71 -2.80 16.74
N TYR A 161 -10.72 -2.18 17.94
CA TYR A 161 -10.97 -0.75 18.09
C TYR A 161 -9.95 0.14 17.35
N GLU A 162 -8.76 -0.38 17.06
CA GLU A 162 -7.71 0.34 16.32
C GLU A 162 -7.88 0.30 14.80
N LEU A 163 -8.65 -0.68 14.30
CA LEU A 163 -8.83 -0.91 12.85
C LEU A 163 -10.24 -0.59 12.36
N VAL A 164 -11.15 -0.26 13.28
CA VAL A 164 -12.57 -0.07 12.98
C VAL A 164 -13.06 1.24 13.59
N TYR A 165 -13.65 2.09 12.78
CA TYR A 165 -14.23 3.33 13.27
C TYR A 165 -15.60 3.08 13.88
N LYS A 166 -15.78 3.48 15.15
CA LYS A 166 -17.06 3.36 15.84
C LYS A 166 -17.92 4.58 15.56
N ILE A 167 -19.09 4.35 14.95
CA ILE A 167 -20.11 5.38 14.72
C ILE A 167 -21.25 5.15 15.73
N PRO A 168 -21.64 6.16 16.52
CA PRO A 168 -22.80 6.06 17.38
C PRO A 168 -24.11 6.08 16.55
N GLY A 169 -25.11 5.29 16.99
CA GLY A 169 -26.44 5.29 16.38
C GLY A 169 -26.66 4.22 15.32
N LYS A 170 -27.76 4.34 14.58
CA LYS A 170 -28.12 3.46 13.46
C LYS A 170 -27.58 4.05 12.14
N LEU A 171 -27.02 3.17 11.31
CA LEU A 171 -26.60 3.53 9.97
C LEU A 171 -27.70 3.13 8.98
N ASP A 172 -28.07 4.06 8.12
CA ASP A 172 -28.96 3.80 6.98
C ASP A 172 -28.11 3.44 5.77
N PHE A 173 -27.94 2.13 5.54
CA PHE A 173 -27.12 1.62 4.45
C PHE A 173 -27.75 1.85 3.07
N GLU A 174 -29.10 1.94 2.98
CA GLU A 174 -29.76 2.23 1.71
C GLU A 174 -29.49 3.67 1.29
N ALA A 175 -29.65 4.62 2.22
CA ALA A 175 -29.32 6.03 1.96
C ALA A 175 -27.81 6.20 1.65
N MET A 176 -26.93 5.50 2.36
CA MET A 176 -25.47 5.53 2.07
C MET A 176 -25.16 5.01 0.67
N ASN A 177 -25.73 3.87 0.27
CA ASN A 177 -25.53 3.32 -1.07
C ASN A 177 -26.09 4.23 -2.16
N LYS A 178 -27.27 4.82 -1.93
CA LYS A 178 -27.86 5.81 -2.85
C LYS A 178 -26.96 7.05 -2.99
N ALA A 179 -26.39 7.54 -1.89
CA ALA A 179 -25.44 8.65 -1.94
C ALA A 179 -24.15 8.30 -2.72
N CYS A 180 -23.67 7.05 -2.58
CA CYS A 180 -22.49 6.60 -3.33
C CYS A 180 -22.71 6.57 -4.85
N SER A 181 -23.95 6.39 -5.33
CA SER A 181 -24.23 6.37 -6.78
C SER A 181 -23.96 7.74 -7.44
N VAL A 182 -24.08 8.83 -6.68
CA VAL A 182 -23.78 10.19 -7.17
C VAL A 182 -22.32 10.34 -7.63
N LEU A 183 -21.39 9.52 -7.06
CA LEU A 183 -19.99 9.57 -7.46
C LEU A 183 -19.75 9.15 -8.92
N PHE A 184 -20.66 8.37 -9.52
CA PHE A 184 -20.55 7.95 -10.91
C PHE A 184 -21.02 9.04 -11.90
N ASP A 185 -21.64 10.11 -11.42
CA ASP A 185 -22.08 11.24 -12.25
C ASP A 185 -20.91 12.22 -12.53
N TYR A 186 -19.78 12.06 -11.82
CA TYR A 186 -18.60 12.90 -12.00
C TYR A 186 -17.58 12.16 -12.87
N ILE A 187 -17.24 12.77 -13.99
CA ILE A 187 -16.19 12.33 -14.91
C ILE A 187 -15.04 13.33 -14.74
N ASP A 188 -13.84 12.82 -14.38
CA ASP A 188 -12.61 13.62 -14.36
C ASP A 188 -12.09 13.92 -15.77
#